data_8cd23c8677448fd364fc9785789c2888
#
_entry.id   8cd23c8677448fd364fc9785789c2888
#
_cell.length_a   1.000
_cell.length_b   1.000
_cell.length_c   1.000
_cell.angle_alpha   90.00
_cell.angle_beta   90.00
_cell.angle_gamma   90.00
#
_symmetry.space_group_name_H-M   'P 1'
#
loop_
_entity.id
_entity.type
_entity.pdbx_description
1 polymer ?
#
loop_
_entity_poly.entity_id
_entity_poly.type
_entity_poly.pdbx_seq_one_letter_code
_entity_poly.pdbx_strand_id
1 'polypeptide(L)'
;MSVSLDSKALEPKPAQQRRPGCCKRPGQGHPCTCAMGNVSRFIEPVVLRILNEKKRSYGYQIAECLALYALTDATIEGAALYRTLRTLEANGHVSSTWDVGDGPARRIYALTRSGHVHLRDWAYLLEGLGKAMIDFARETRGANLKDAGK
;
A
#
# COMPACT_ATOMS: atom_id res chain seq x y z
N MET A 1 -8.96 -2.11 36.06
CA MET A 1 -8.33 -1.02 35.30
C MET A 1 -8.63 -1.25 33.82
N SER A 2 -9.64 -0.57 33.30
CA SER A 2 -10.10 -0.71 31.91
C SER A 2 -9.28 0.20 31.04
N VAL A 3 -8.48 -0.39 30.15
CA VAL A 3 -7.77 0.37 29.11
C VAL A 3 -8.77 0.58 27.97
N SER A 4 -9.25 1.81 27.84
CA SER A 4 -10.09 2.25 26.76
C SER A 4 -9.24 2.30 25.48
N LEU A 5 -9.46 1.36 24.57
CA LEU A 5 -8.92 1.38 23.20
C LEU A 5 -9.72 2.41 22.41
N ASP A 6 -9.17 3.61 22.32
CA ASP A 6 -9.65 4.64 21.40
C ASP A 6 -9.62 4.11 19.97
N SER A 7 -10.78 3.70 19.52
CA SER A 7 -11.06 3.41 18.10
C SER A 7 -11.08 4.72 17.32
N LYS A 8 -9.92 5.37 17.18
CA LYS A 8 -9.75 6.43 16.20
C LYS A 8 -9.65 5.77 14.84
N ALA A 9 -10.83 5.54 14.23
CA ALA A 9 -10.91 5.18 12.82
C ALA A 9 -10.03 6.18 12.05
N LEU A 10 -8.93 5.69 11.44
CA LEU A 10 -8.17 6.49 10.49
C LEU A 10 -9.13 6.81 9.34
N GLU A 11 -9.63 8.04 9.32
CA GLU A 11 -10.34 8.55 8.17
C GLU A 11 -9.45 8.36 6.93
N PRO A 12 -9.98 7.80 5.84
CA PRO A 12 -9.24 7.71 4.60
C PRO A 12 -8.80 9.11 4.21
N LYS A 13 -7.50 9.29 3.97
CA LYS A 13 -6.99 10.55 3.42
C LYS A 13 -7.88 10.95 2.24
N PRO A 14 -8.32 12.22 2.15
CA PRO A 14 -9.13 12.67 1.03
C PRO A 14 -8.43 12.27 -0.26
N ALA A 15 -9.19 11.71 -1.18
CA ALA A 15 -8.70 11.25 -2.47
C ALA A 15 -7.82 12.35 -3.08
N GLN A 16 -6.51 12.15 -3.03
CA GLN A 16 -5.58 13.03 -3.71
C GLN A 16 -5.90 12.87 -5.19
N GLN A 17 -6.58 13.85 -5.74
CA GLN A 17 -6.82 13.96 -7.17
C GLN A 17 -5.51 13.68 -7.87
N ARG A 18 -5.48 12.61 -8.67
CA ARG A 18 -4.35 12.23 -9.50
C ARG A 18 -3.90 13.48 -10.26
N ARG A 19 -2.78 14.04 -9.90
CA ARG A 19 -2.18 15.13 -10.65
C ARG A 19 -1.57 14.54 -11.92
N PRO A 20 -2.15 14.73 -13.10
CA PRO A 20 -1.52 14.27 -14.33
C PRO A 20 -0.19 15.02 -14.46
N GLY A 21 0.91 14.27 -14.58
CA GLY A 21 2.22 14.84 -14.87
C GLY A 21 3.10 15.21 -13.68
N CYS A 22 2.98 14.50 -12.55
CA CYS A 22 3.86 14.66 -11.38
C CYS A 22 5.36 14.72 -11.74
N CYS A 23 5.81 13.96 -12.73
CA CYS A 23 7.23 13.92 -13.14
C CYS A 23 7.65 15.03 -14.11
N LYS A 24 6.76 15.97 -14.49
CA LYS A 24 7.01 16.95 -15.57
C LYS A 24 6.95 18.42 -15.12
N ARG A 25 6.96 18.73 -13.84
CA ARG A 25 7.00 20.13 -13.42
C ARG A 25 8.42 20.56 -13.08
N PRO A 26 9.11 21.36 -13.93
CA PRO A 26 10.31 22.07 -13.52
C PRO A 26 9.91 23.13 -12.49
N GLY A 27 10.52 23.11 -11.30
CA GLY A 27 10.40 24.18 -10.31
C GLY A 27 9.79 23.85 -8.95
N GLN A 28 9.38 22.63 -8.66
CA GLN A 28 9.06 22.22 -7.27
C GLN A 28 10.17 21.30 -6.75
N GLY A 29 10.95 21.81 -5.78
CA GLY A 29 12.22 21.25 -5.31
C GLY A 29 12.15 19.95 -4.50
N HIS A 30 11.13 19.10 -4.71
CA HIS A 30 11.07 17.78 -4.08
C HIS A 30 11.00 16.68 -5.14
N PRO A 31 11.93 15.70 -5.09
CA PRO A 31 11.88 14.56 -5.99
C PRO A 31 10.59 13.77 -5.74
N CYS A 32 9.90 13.44 -6.84
CA CYS A 32 8.71 12.59 -6.78
C CYS A 32 9.13 11.14 -6.51
N THR A 33 8.43 10.47 -5.59
CA THR A 33 8.65 9.04 -5.32
C THR A 33 8.37 8.15 -6.52
N CYS A 34 7.60 8.61 -7.52
CA CYS A 34 7.39 7.91 -8.78
C CYS A 34 8.68 7.72 -9.61
N ALA A 35 9.69 8.59 -9.43
CA ALA A 35 10.98 8.48 -10.09
C ALA A 35 11.93 7.47 -9.41
N MET A 36 11.63 7.02 -8.20
CA MET A 36 12.51 6.20 -7.38
C MET A 36 12.35 4.68 -7.61
N GLY A 37 11.70 4.28 -8.69
CA GLY A 37 11.67 2.88 -9.11
C GLY A 37 10.55 2.03 -8.49
N ASN A 38 10.67 0.75 -8.67
CA ASN A 38 9.65 -0.27 -8.63
C ASN A 38 8.91 -0.40 -7.28
N VAL A 39 7.74 0.20 -7.18
CA VAL A 39 6.88 0.19 -5.98
C VAL A 39 6.03 -1.09 -5.89
N SER A 40 6.22 -2.03 -6.81
CA SER A 40 5.51 -3.31 -6.83
C SER A 40 5.63 -4.11 -5.53
N ARG A 41 6.69 -3.88 -4.75
CA ARG A 41 6.91 -4.51 -3.44
C ARG A 41 5.86 -4.16 -2.40
N PHE A 42 5.19 -3.01 -2.53
CA PHE A 42 4.20 -2.54 -1.55
C PHE A 42 2.75 -2.81 -1.96
N ILE A 43 2.51 -3.45 -3.11
CA ILE A 43 1.15 -3.84 -3.53
C ILE A 43 0.58 -4.86 -2.55
N GLU A 44 1.38 -5.82 -2.13
CA GLU A 44 0.96 -6.91 -1.26
C GLU A 44 0.38 -6.42 0.07
N PRO A 45 1.09 -5.63 0.91
CA PRO A 45 0.53 -5.12 2.16
C PRO A 45 -0.67 -4.22 1.95
N VAL A 46 -0.74 -3.48 0.84
CA VAL A 46 -1.90 -2.65 0.51
C VAL A 46 -3.13 -3.51 0.20
N VAL A 47 -2.98 -4.57 -0.59
CA VAL A 47 -4.06 -5.52 -0.90
C VAL A 47 -4.56 -6.20 0.37
N LEU A 48 -3.66 -6.68 1.22
CA LEU A 48 -4.01 -7.30 2.50
C LEU A 48 -4.78 -6.33 3.39
N ARG A 49 -4.35 -5.07 3.46
CA ARG A 49 -5.03 -4.03 4.23
C ARG A 49 -6.45 -3.77 3.72
N ILE A 50 -6.64 -3.62 2.41
CA ILE A 50 -7.95 -3.42 1.80
C ILE A 50 -8.89 -4.58 2.13
N LEU A 51 -8.42 -5.82 2.01
CA LEU A 51 -9.20 -7.01 2.35
C LEU A 51 -9.50 -7.12 3.84
N ASN A 52 -8.59 -6.65 4.70
CA ASN A 52 -8.84 -6.60 6.14
C ASN A 52 -9.98 -5.64 6.50
N GLU A 53 -10.04 -4.49 5.87
CA GLU A 53 -11.08 -3.48 6.11
C GLU A 53 -12.43 -3.90 5.48
N LYS A 54 -12.42 -4.34 4.25
CA LYS A 54 -13.65 -4.69 3.50
C LYS A 54 -14.18 -6.09 3.79
N LYS A 55 -13.41 -6.94 4.46
CA LYS A 55 -13.66 -8.36 4.74
C LYS A 55 -13.75 -9.23 3.49
N ARG A 56 -14.54 -8.83 2.49
CA ARG A 56 -14.68 -9.47 1.18
C ARG A 56 -14.72 -8.40 0.10
N SER A 57 -14.05 -8.63 -1.02
CA SER A 57 -14.05 -7.66 -2.12
C SER A 57 -13.78 -8.32 -3.46
N TYR A 58 -14.38 -7.76 -4.51
CA TYR A 58 -14.05 -8.15 -5.89
C TYR A 58 -12.72 -7.54 -6.33
N GLY A 59 -12.04 -8.20 -7.28
CA GLY A 59 -10.75 -7.72 -7.78
C GLY A 59 -10.79 -6.28 -8.31
N TYR A 60 -11.86 -5.88 -9.00
CA TYR A 60 -12.01 -4.51 -9.50
C TYR A 60 -12.19 -3.48 -8.38
N GLN A 61 -12.92 -3.84 -7.30
CA GLN A 61 -13.07 -2.97 -6.14
C GLN A 61 -11.74 -2.77 -5.39
N ILE A 62 -10.93 -3.82 -5.33
CA ILE A 62 -9.57 -3.72 -4.79
C ILE A 62 -8.74 -2.77 -5.65
N ALA A 63 -8.84 -2.88 -7.00
CA ALA A 63 -8.14 -2.00 -7.93
C ALA A 63 -8.50 -0.52 -7.72
N GLU A 64 -9.77 -0.20 -7.54
CA GLU A 64 -10.25 1.16 -7.24
C GLU A 64 -9.68 1.71 -5.93
N CYS A 65 -9.56 0.86 -4.92
CA CYS A 65 -9.04 1.25 -3.62
C CYS A 65 -7.51 1.37 -3.57
N LEU A 66 -6.77 0.73 -4.49
CA LEU A 66 -5.30 0.75 -4.47
C LEU A 66 -4.72 2.16 -4.42
N ALA A 67 -5.30 3.09 -5.17
CA ALA A 67 -4.82 4.47 -5.21
C ALA A 67 -5.01 5.21 -3.88
N LEU A 68 -6.03 4.84 -3.08
CA LEU A 68 -6.33 5.45 -1.78
C LEU A 68 -5.35 4.99 -0.69
N TYR A 69 -4.90 3.74 -0.79
CA TYR A 69 -4.04 3.10 0.21
C TYR A 69 -2.58 3.00 -0.23
N ALA A 70 -2.25 3.48 -1.42
CA ALA A 70 -0.89 3.44 -1.95
C ALA A 70 0.10 4.12 -0.99
N LEU A 71 1.21 3.45 -0.70
CA LEU A 71 2.28 3.97 0.15
C LEU A 71 3.17 4.98 -0.60
N THR A 72 3.01 5.09 -1.91
CA THR A 72 3.78 5.97 -2.78
C THR A 72 2.89 6.57 -3.86
N ASP A 73 3.39 7.58 -4.56
CA ASP A 73 2.68 8.24 -5.66
C ASP A 73 2.70 7.43 -6.99
N ALA A 74 3.33 6.26 -6.99
CA ALA A 74 3.43 5.44 -8.19
C ALA A 74 2.08 4.80 -8.53
N THR A 75 1.75 4.80 -9.82
CA THR A 75 0.55 4.12 -10.32
C THR A 75 0.75 2.61 -10.28
N ILE A 76 -0.18 1.91 -9.65
CA ILE A 76 -0.19 0.44 -9.62
C ILE A 76 -0.96 -0.06 -10.84
N GLU A 77 -0.29 -0.87 -11.66
CA GLU A 77 -0.92 -1.50 -12.83
C GLU A 77 -1.86 -2.63 -12.41
N GLY A 78 -3.00 -2.75 -13.08
CA GLY A 78 -3.98 -3.82 -12.82
C GLY A 78 -3.38 -5.23 -12.94
N ALA A 79 -2.47 -5.45 -13.89
CA ALA A 79 -1.78 -6.72 -14.04
C ALA A 79 -0.92 -7.10 -12.81
N ALA A 80 -0.32 -6.11 -12.16
CA ALA A 80 0.45 -6.33 -10.93
C ALA A 80 -0.46 -6.72 -9.76
N LEU A 81 -1.63 -6.09 -9.63
CA LEU A 81 -2.64 -6.47 -8.65
C LEU A 81 -3.05 -7.94 -8.78
N TYR A 82 -3.45 -8.37 -9.98
CA TYR A 82 -3.93 -9.74 -10.18
C TYR A 82 -2.82 -10.78 -10.01
N ARG A 83 -1.56 -10.46 -10.32
CA ARG A 83 -0.41 -11.31 -9.97
C ARG A 83 -0.26 -11.45 -8.47
N THR A 84 -0.34 -10.34 -7.74
CA THR A 84 -0.25 -10.33 -6.27
C THR A 84 -1.37 -11.15 -5.64
N LEU A 85 -2.62 -10.98 -6.09
CA LEU A 85 -3.76 -11.77 -5.59
C LEU A 85 -3.55 -13.27 -5.79
N ARG A 86 -3.03 -13.69 -6.96
CA ARG A 86 -2.72 -15.09 -7.24
C ARG A 86 -1.60 -15.63 -6.34
N THR A 87 -0.56 -14.84 -6.13
CA THR A 87 0.55 -15.22 -5.22
C THR A 87 0.07 -15.36 -3.79
N LEU A 88 -0.73 -14.40 -3.30
CA LEU A 88 -1.30 -14.46 -1.95
C LEU A 88 -2.25 -15.65 -1.76
N GLU A 89 -3.02 -15.99 -2.79
CA GLU A 89 -3.89 -17.16 -2.79
C GLU A 89 -3.09 -18.47 -2.80
N ALA A 90 -2.05 -18.57 -3.63
CA ALA A 90 -1.15 -19.72 -3.68
C ALA A 90 -0.41 -19.95 -2.34
N ASN A 91 -0.08 -18.87 -1.64
CA ASN A 91 0.54 -18.91 -0.31
C ASN A 91 -0.47 -19.10 0.84
N GLY A 92 -1.76 -19.19 0.54
CA GLY A 92 -2.81 -19.41 1.53
C GLY A 92 -3.15 -18.18 2.38
N HIS A 93 -2.69 -16.99 2.04
CA HIS A 93 -2.99 -15.74 2.77
C HIS A 93 -4.32 -15.13 2.36
N VAL A 94 -4.76 -15.41 1.15
CA VAL A 94 -6.05 -14.99 0.59
C VAL A 94 -6.79 -16.21 0.10
N SER A 95 -8.09 -16.22 0.25
CA SER A 95 -8.99 -17.20 -0.41
C SER A 95 -9.88 -16.48 -1.39
N SER A 96 -10.31 -17.18 -2.45
CA SER A 96 -11.31 -16.65 -3.35
C SER A 96 -12.44 -17.64 -3.59
N THR A 97 -13.61 -17.10 -3.85
CA THR A 97 -14.81 -17.84 -4.26
C THR A 97 -15.42 -17.19 -5.48
N TRP A 98 -16.11 -17.99 -6.31
CA TRP A 98 -16.85 -17.46 -7.43
C TRP A 98 -18.23 -17.01 -6.97
N ASP A 99 -18.57 -15.77 -7.33
CA ASP A 99 -19.93 -15.27 -7.27
C ASP A 99 -20.58 -15.50 -8.65
N VAL A 100 -21.56 -16.36 -8.68
CA VAL A 100 -22.30 -16.78 -9.89
C VAL A 100 -23.75 -16.25 -9.87
N GLY A 101 -24.00 -15.09 -9.24
CA GLY A 101 -25.32 -14.45 -9.22
C GLY A 101 -25.80 -14.06 -10.63
N ASP A 102 -26.79 -13.15 -10.73
CA ASP A 102 -27.49 -12.77 -11.96
C ASP A 102 -26.61 -12.05 -13.03
N GLY A 103 -25.30 -12.16 -12.97
CA GLY A 103 -24.36 -11.52 -13.87
C GLY A 103 -23.17 -12.40 -14.25
N PRO A 104 -22.16 -11.84 -14.94
CA PRO A 104 -20.93 -12.57 -15.23
C PRO A 104 -20.27 -13.05 -13.94
N ALA A 105 -19.80 -14.31 -13.92
CA ALA A 105 -19.10 -14.90 -12.78
C ALA A 105 -17.91 -14.03 -12.35
N ARG A 106 -17.83 -13.69 -11.08
CA ARG A 106 -16.80 -12.80 -10.53
C ARG A 106 -16.11 -13.47 -9.34
N ARG A 107 -14.82 -13.23 -9.19
CA ARG A 107 -14.09 -13.73 -8.02
C ARG A 107 -14.19 -12.72 -6.87
N ILE A 108 -14.59 -13.22 -5.70
CA ILE A 108 -14.57 -12.48 -4.43
C ILE A 108 -13.39 -13.00 -3.62
N TYR A 109 -12.58 -12.09 -3.13
CA TYR A 109 -11.40 -12.37 -2.32
C TYR A 109 -11.64 -12.02 -0.86
N ALA A 110 -11.05 -12.80 0.04
CA ALA A 110 -11.09 -12.58 1.49
C ALA A 110 -9.76 -12.98 2.13
N LEU A 111 -9.39 -12.35 3.24
CA LEU A 111 -8.25 -12.77 4.03
C LEU A 111 -8.54 -14.10 4.73
N THR A 112 -7.53 -14.96 4.77
CA THR A 112 -7.50 -16.12 5.65
C THR A 112 -6.93 -15.75 7.03
N ARG A 113 -6.97 -16.69 7.98
CA ARG A 113 -6.27 -16.53 9.26
C ARG A 113 -4.76 -16.26 9.06
N SER A 114 -4.14 -16.99 8.15
CA SER A 114 -2.74 -16.78 7.75
C SER A 114 -2.53 -15.39 7.14
N GLY A 115 -3.47 -14.89 6.34
CA GLY A 115 -3.42 -13.55 5.76
C GLY A 115 -3.44 -12.43 6.81
N HIS A 116 -4.20 -12.59 7.89
CA HIS A 116 -4.18 -11.63 9.01
C HIS A 116 -2.84 -11.62 9.75
N VAL A 117 -2.21 -12.78 9.93
CA VAL A 117 -0.86 -12.86 10.51
C VAL A 117 0.14 -12.17 9.59
N HIS A 118 0.11 -12.49 8.31
CA HIS A 118 1.00 -11.93 7.29
C HIS A 118 0.87 -10.40 7.15
N LEU A 119 -0.35 -9.86 7.30
CA LEU A 119 -0.54 -8.39 7.35
C LEU A 119 0.13 -7.76 8.57
N ARG A 120 0.10 -8.40 9.73
CA ARG A 120 0.81 -7.91 10.93
C ARG A 120 2.32 -7.95 10.75
N ASP A 121 2.84 -9.00 10.13
CA ASP A 121 4.27 -9.12 9.82
C ASP A 121 4.70 -8.00 8.87
N TRP A 122 3.90 -7.68 7.87
CA TRP A 122 4.12 -6.52 7.00
C TRP A 122 4.12 -5.20 7.75
N ALA A 123 3.19 -5.00 8.69
CA ALA A 123 3.15 -3.77 9.50
C ALA A 123 4.44 -3.60 10.29
N TYR A 124 4.94 -4.66 10.93
CA TYR A 124 6.21 -4.66 11.66
C TYR A 124 7.42 -4.35 10.75
N LEU A 125 7.48 -4.99 9.59
CA LEU A 125 8.55 -4.75 8.61
C LEU A 125 8.54 -3.31 8.07
N LEU A 126 7.36 -2.77 7.78
CA LEU A 126 7.20 -1.41 7.28
C LEU A 126 7.56 -0.36 8.35
N GLU A 127 7.26 -0.62 9.61
CA GLU A 127 7.68 0.26 10.71
C GLU A 127 9.21 0.32 10.83
N GLY A 128 9.87 -0.83 10.81
CA GLY A 128 11.33 -0.92 10.83
C GLY A 128 11.98 -0.23 9.63
N LEU A 129 11.44 -0.47 8.43
CA LEU A 129 11.90 0.17 7.20
C LEU A 129 11.70 1.69 7.24
N GLY A 130 10.53 2.13 7.70
CA GLY A 130 10.22 3.56 7.83
C GLY A 130 11.19 4.28 8.76
N LYS A 131 11.51 3.67 9.91
CA LYS A 131 12.51 4.19 10.84
C LYS A 131 13.89 4.27 10.18
N ALA A 132 14.37 3.21 9.54
CA ALA A 132 15.65 3.19 8.87
C ALA A 132 15.75 4.25 7.76
N MET A 133 14.67 4.45 6.99
CA MET A 133 14.62 5.50 5.95
C MET A 133 14.69 6.91 6.55
N ILE A 134 14.03 7.15 7.67
CA ILE A 134 14.06 8.45 8.37
C ILE A 134 15.47 8.72 8.90
N ASP A 135 16.09 7.73 9.53
CA ASP A 135 17.43 7.87 10.10
C ASP A 135 18.45 8.14 8.99
N PHE A 136 18.42 7.38 7.89
CA PHE A 136 19.25 7.63 6.70
C PHE A 136 19.06 9.04 6.14
N ALA A 137 17.84 9.51 6.02
CA ALA A 137 17.54 10.84 5.51
C ALA A 137 18.08 11.95 6.43
N ARG A 138 18.05 11.75 7.75
CA ARG A 138 18.60 12.68 8.75
C ARG A 138 20.13 12.74 8.66
N GLU A 139 20.78 11.59 8.61
CA GLU A 139 22.24 11.49 8.50
C GLU A 139 22.74 12.16 7.22
N THR A 140 22.09 11.89 6.08
CA THR A 140 22.47 12.47 4.79
C THR A 140 22.32 13.99 4.77
N ARG A 141 21.25 14.54 5.35
CA ARG A 141 21.08 16.00 5.46
C ARG A 141 22.11 16.62 6.40
N GLY A 142 22.45 15.95 7.49
CA GLY A 142 23.46 16.42 8.44
C GLY A 142 24.87 16.42 7.84
N ALA A 143 25.21 15.49 6.96
CA ALA A 143 26.49 15.44 6.26
C ALA A 143 26.63 16.60 5.25
N ASN A 144 25.60 16.84 4.42
CA ASN A 144 25.64 17.90 3.40
C ASN A 144 25.75 19.32 3.95
N LEU A 145 25.31 19.58 5.19
CA LEU A 145 25.41 20.88 5.84
C LEU A 145 26.84 21.18 6.34
N LYS A 146 27.67 20.16 6.54
CA LYS A 146 29.07 20.33 6.99
C LYS A 146 30.01 20.62 5.84
N ASP A 147 29.73 20.12 4.64
CA ASP A 147 30.56 20.29 3.43
C ASP A 147 30.23 21.55 2.63
N ALA A 148 29.04 22.12 2.79
CA ALA A 148 28.63 23.36 2.13
C ALA A 148 29.16 24.63 2.80
N GLY A 149 29.88 24.51 3.90
CA GLY A 149 30.43 25.62 4.69
C GLY A 149 31.98 25.84 4.55
N LYS A 150 32.64 25.24 3.52
CA LYS A 150 34.04 25.48 3.23
C LYS A 150 34.23 26.17 1.91
#